data_897ad7719ac337e0589c8677c9df74c1
#
_entry.id   897ad7719ac337e0589c8677c9df74c1
#
_cell.length_a   1.000
_cell.length_b   1.000
_cell.length_c   1.000
_cell.angle_alpha   90.00
_cell.angle_beta   90.00
_cell.angle_gamma   90.00
#
_symmetry.space_group_name_H-M   'P 1'
#
loop_
_entity.id
_entity.type
_entity.pdbx_description
1 polymer ?
#
loop_
_entity_poly.entity_id
_entity_poly.type
_entity_poly.pdbx_seq_one_letter_code
_entity_poly.pdbx_strand_id
1 'polypeptide(L)'
;MLLILLLMNENGVKMAKNYTEHQLLFPLAKIGEALLELETDNETKSTTIANIKITYTKVDGHLILLGASREESDFHLQKRVNELKEKFLELKKKCTDPKEFYAAFRSAVDEVIVTPVKISLVGYGGVGKTTILKLIRGETPPKEYKPTLAPEVATLESAMEGTVETASVGNVRVVVWDFAGQEQFRALWNLWMRGSDIVILVTDSTYENVMKTKFLLDLIREWAPHIKVIAFANKQDLPEAMKPEEVSEILGIKAHGTIAIDPSYRFIILDILKKTIESVLREGIKCA
;
A
#
# COMPACT_ATOMS: atom_id res chain seq x y z
N MET A 1 7.10 -3.35 8.07
CA MET A 1 6.65 -1.96 7.80
C MET A 1 7.82 -1.01 7.98
N LEU A 2 8.04 -0.10 7.05
CA LEU A 2 9.04 0.96 7.19
C LEU A 2 8.59 1.96 8.26
N LEU A 3 9.54 2.46 9.05
CA LEU A 3 9.27 3.39 10.13
C LEU A 3 9.88 4.77 9.83
N ILE A 4 11.13 4.81 9.38
CA ILE A 4 11.87 6.04 9.13
C ILE A 4 13.00 5.84 8.13
N LEU A 5 13.33 6.89 7.37
CA LEU A 5 14.56 7.00 6.60
C LEU A 5 15.33 8.24 7.07
N LEU A 6 16.63 8.08 7.24
CA LEU A 6 17.56 9.17 7.53
C LEU A 6 18.68 9.23 6.48
N LEU A 7 18.99 10.43 6.03
CA LEU A 7 20.25 10.76 5.37
C LEU A 7 21.00 11.74 6.27
N MET A 8 22.20 11.40 6.65
CA MET A 8 23.01 12.22 7.56
C MET A 8 24.51 12.18 7.18
N ASN A 9 25.26 13.13 7.69
CA ASN A 9 26.71 13.17 7.59
C ASN A 9 27.31 13.69 8.91
N GLU A 10 28.61 13.94 8.98
CA GLU A 10 29.31 14.48 10.16
C GLU A 10 28.70 15.79 10.71
N ASN A 11 28.04 16.58 9.86
CA ASN A 11 27.34 17.81 10.25
C ASN A 11 25.85 17.57 10.61
N GLY A 12 25.45 16.34 10.90
CA GLY A 12 24.12 15.96 11.35
C GLY A 12 23.15 15.50 10.27
N VAL A 13 21.87 15.44 10.62
CA VAL A 13 20.79 14.97 9.72
C VAL A 13 20.55 15.98 8.60
N LYS A 14 20.62 15.51 7.36
CA LYS A 14 20.34 16.30 6.15
C LYS A 14 18.93 16.10 5.63
N MET A 15 18.40 14.89 5.83
CA MET A 15 17.02 14.55 5.45
C MET A 15 16.49 13.49 6.42
N ALA A 16 15.24 13.66 6.84
CA ALA A 16 14.48 12.65 7.55
C ALA A 16 13.10 12.49 6.90
N LYS A 17 12.64 11.27 6.80
CA LYS A 17 11.28 10.94 6.35
C LYS A 17 10.70 9.89 7.28
N ASN A 18 9.67 10.26 8.03
CA ASN A 18 8.93 9.37 8.90
C ASN A 18 7.79 8.72 8.11
N TYR A 19 7.57 7.43 8.32
CA TYR A 19 6.48 6.64 7.75
C TYR A 19 5.46 6.20 8.80
N THR A 20 5.66 6.61 10.06
CA THR A 20 4.80 6.32 11.20
C THR A 20 4.75 7.50 12.16
N GLU A 21 3.78 7.51 13.07
CA GLU A 21 3.64 8.50 14.14
C GLU A 21 4.69 8.33 15.28
N HIS A 22 5.52 7.27 15.23
CA HIS A 22 6.52 7.03 16.27
C HIS A 22 7.65 8.06 16.19
N GLN A 23 7.98 8.68 17.33
CA GLN A 23 9.08 9.64 17.44
C GLN A 23 10.44 8.90 17.48
N LEU A 24 10.82 8.29 16.36
CA LEU A 24 12.07 7.52 16.22
C LEU A 24 13.25 8.37 15.73
N LEU A 25 13.01 9.62 15.31
CA LEU A 25 14.05 10.46 14.71
C LEU A 25 15.25 10.64 15.66
N PHE A 26 15.02 11.04 16.91
CA PHE A 26 16.11 11.34 17.84
C PHE A 26 16.92 10.08 18.22
N PRO A 27 16.30 8.94 18.61
CA PRO A 27 17.06 7.72 18.92
C PRO A 27 17.88 7.21 17.73
N LEU A 28 17.29 7.21 16.51
CA LEU A 28 17.96 6.71 15.32
C LEU A 28 19.04 7.67 14.81
N ALA A 29 18.88 8.98 14.98
CA ALA A 29 19.93 9.95 14.68
C ALA A 29 21.17 9.72 15.56
N LYS A 30 21.00 9.44 16.86
CA LYS A 30 22.12 9.09 17.77
C LYS A 30 22.84 7.81 17.38
N ILE A 31 22.09 6.79 16.97
CA ILE A 31 22.67 5.55 16.43
C ILE A 31 23.45 5.86 15.16
N GLY A 32 22.87 6.68 14.27
CA GLY A 32 23.50 7.08 13.03
C GLY A 32 24.80 7.86 13.22
N GLU A 33 24.89 8.75 14.21
CA GLU A 33 26.14 9.43 14.59
C GLU A 33 27.26 8.42 14.93
N ALA A 34 26.95 7.44 15.78
CA ALA A 34 27.91 6.39 16.14
C ALA A 34 28.32 5.51 14.92
N LEU A 35 27.37 5.20 14.02
CA LEU A 35 27.66 4.42 12.83
C LEU A 35 28.53 5.18 11.83
N LEU A 36 28.38 6.52 11.72
CA LEU A 36 29.24 7.34 10.87
C LEU A 36 30.71 7.30 11.28
N GLU A 37 30.97 7.19 12.59
CA GLU A 37 32.34 7.10 13.13
C GLU A 37 32.98 5.73 12.95
N LEU A 38 32.17 4.66 13.06
CA LEU A 38 32.67 3.29 13.16
C LEU A 38 32.72 2.54 11.80
N GLU A 39 31.88 2.92 10.83
CA GLU A 39 31.68 2.12 9.64
C GLU A 39 32.53 2.57 8.44
N THR A 40 32.96 1.58 7.67
CA THR A 40 33.64 1.80 6.39
C THR A 40 32.64 2.08 5.27
N ASP A 41 33.06 2.85 4.27
CA ASP A 41 32.22 3.21 3.14
C ASP A 41 31.83 1.97 2.29
N ASN A 42 30.66 2.06 1.69
CA ASN A 42 30.14 1.18 0.64
C ASN A 42 29.59 -0.20 1.04
N GLU A 43 29.64 -0.59 2.30
CA GLU A 43 29.03 -1.84 2.75
C GLU A 43 27.61 -1.59 3.29
N THR A 44 26.66 -2.44 2.88
CA THR A 44 25.28 -2.38 3.41
C THR A 44 25.11 -3.42 4.50
N LYS A 45 24.78 -2.97 5.70
CA LYS A 45 24.63 -3.78 6.91
C LYS A 45 23.23 -3.68 7.48
N SER A 46 22.84 -4.70 8.21
CA SER A 46 21.59 -4.73 8.99
C SER A 46 21.86 -5.13 10.43
N THR A 47 21.18 -4.46 11.35
CA THR A 47 21.17 -4.81 12.77
C THR A 47 19.76 -4.66 13.33
N THR A 48 19.51 -5.27 14.48
CA THR A 48 18.22 -5.13 15.17
C THR A 48 18.44 -4.62 16.58
N ILE A 49 17.82 -3.51 16.91
CA ILE A 49 17.85 -2.90 18.23
C ILE A 49 16.42 -2.86 18.78
N ALA A 50 16.17 -3.57 19.87
CA ALA A 50 14.83 -3.79 20.41
C ALA A 50 13.90 -4.39 19.35
N ASN A 51 12.84 -3.67 18.94
CA ASN A 51 11.87 -4.09 17.95
C ASN A 51 12.06 -3.39 16.59
N ILE A 52 13.18 -2.69 16.41
CA ILE A 52 13.47 -1.95 15.18
C ILE A 52 14.64 -2.62 14.47
N LYS A 53 14.42 -2.98 13.23
CA LYS A 53 15.45 -3.42 12.30
C LYS A 53 16.03 -2.19 11.62
N ILE A 54 17.33 -2.03 11.64
CA ILE A 54 18.07 -0.91 11.06
C ILE A 54 18.95 -1.45 9.94
N THR A 55 18.73 -0.98 8.73
CA THR A 55 19.59 -1.28 7.57
C THR A 55 20.22 0.02 7.10
N TYR A 56 21.52 0.01 6.90
CA TYR A 56 22.28 1.21 6.61
C TYR A 56 23.45 0.96 5.68
N THR A 57 23.90 2.02 5.02
CA THR A 57 25.15 2.06 4.25
C THR A 57 25.78 3.44 4.38
N LYS A 58 27.12 3.48 4.44
CA LYS A 58 27.87 4.72 4.37
C LYS A 58 28.39 4.89 2.96
N VAL A 59 28.22 6.06 2.37
CA VAL A 59 28.61 6.38 1.02
C VAL A 59 29.04 7.84 0.93
N ASP A 60 30.24 8.08 0.48
CA ASP A 60 30.82 9.44 0.27
C ASP A 60 30.57 10.36 1.49
N GLY A 61 30.93 9.88 2.68
CA GLY A 61 30.79 10.61 3.95
C GLY A 61 29.34 10.81 4.43
N HIS A 62 28.37 10.19 3.78
CA HIS A 62 26.96 10.22 4.18
C HIS A 62 26.51 8.83 4.62
N LEU A 63 25.64 8.77 5.63
CA LEU A 63 24.94 7.57 6.07
C LEU A 63 23.51 7.61 5.54
N ILE A 64 23.12 6.58 4.81
CA ILE A 64 21.75 6.29 4.46
C ILE A 64 21.28 5.22 5.46
N LEU A 65 20.29 5.52 6.28
CA LEU A 65 19.77 4.63 7.31
C LEU A 65 18.27 4.45 7.14
N LEU A 66 17.83 3.20 7.12
CA LEU A 66 16.44 2.78 7.01
C LEU A 66 16.04 2.01 8.26
N GLY A 67 15.10 2.53 9.03
CA GLY A 67 14.46 1.86 10.17
C GLY A 67 13.16 1.21 9.77
N ALA A 68 12.96 -0.05 10.17
CA ALA A 68 11.76 -0.81 9.88
C ALA A 68 11.31 -1.66 11.08
N SER A 69 10.08 -2.19 11.05
CA SER A 69 9.64 -3.16 12.02
C SER A 69 10.46 -4.46 11.93
N ARG A 70 10.57 -5.19 13.03
CA ARG A 70 11.40 -6.41 13.14
C ARG A 70 11.03 -7.48 12.14
N GLU A 71 9.76 -7.54 11.72
CA GLU A 71 9.22 -8.53 10.79
C GLU A 71 9.59 -8.25 9.33
N GLU A 72 10.11 -7.06 9.02
CA GLU A 72 10.50 -6.72 7.65
C GLU A 72 11.70 -7.58 7.20
N SER A 73 11.71 -7.98 5.92
CA SER A 73 12.75 -8.83 5.36
C SER A 73 14.08 -8.07 5.23
N ASP A 74 15.18 -8.66 5.70
CA ASP A 74 16.54 -8.12 5.51
C ASP A 74 16.87 -7.94 4.03
N PHE A 75 16.50 -8.91 3.20
CA PHE A 75 16.73 -8.86 1.76
C PHE A 75 16.05 -7.63 1.11
N HIS A 76 14.80 -7.37 1.46
CA HIS A 76 14.07 -6.22 0.91
C HIS A 76 14.64 -4.89 1.41
N LEU A 77 15.03 -4.81 2.67
CA LEU A 77 15.62 -3.58 3.22
C LEU A 77 16.99 -3.30 2.60
N GLN A 78 17.85 -4.32 2.50
CA GLN A 78 19.16 -4.18 1.86
C GLN A 78 19.04 -3.79 0.38
N LYS A 79 18.09 -4.38 -0.35
CA LYS A 79 17.80 -4.01 -1.73
C LYS A 79 17.47 -2.53 -1.84
N ARG A 80 16.53 -2.04 -1.03
CA ARG A 80 16.13 -0.61 -1.02
C ARG A 80 17.29 0.33 -0.66
N VAL A 81 18.06 -0.01 0.36
CA VAL A 81 19.23 0.79 0.76
C VAL A 81 20.28 0.82 -0.36
N ASN A 82 20.51 -0.29 -1.07
CA ASN A 82 21.43 -0.34 -2.20
C ASN A 82 20.91 0.48 -3.38
N GLU A 83 19.63 0.41 -3.71
CA GLU A 83 19.02 1.26 -4.75
C GLU A 83 19.16 2.75 -4.42
N LEU A 84 18.92 3.12 -3.15
CA LEU A 84 19.12 4.51 -2.68
C LEU A 84 20.58 4.95 -2.78
N LYS A 85 21.52 4.06 -2.47
CA LYS A 85 22.95 4.32 -2.60
C LYS A 85 23.34 4.58 -4.08
N GLU A 86 22.83 3.77 -5.00
CA GLU A 86 23.07 3.97 -6.43
C GLU A 86 22.52 5.33 -6.91
N LYS A 87 21.28 5.66 -6.54
CA LYS A 87 20.66 6.97 -6.83
C LYS A 87 21.45 8.12 -6.20
N PHE A 88 21.93 7.96 -4.96
CA PHE A 88 22.77 8.95 -4.30
C PHE A 88 24.03 9.24 -5.11
N LEU A 89 24.75 8.20 -5.52
CA LEU A 89 25.99 8.33 -6.32
C LEU A 89 25.73 8.93 -7.70
N GLU A 90 24.62 8.57 -8.34
CA GLU A 90 24.23 9.13 -9.64
C GLU A 90 23.94 10.65 -9.52
N LEU A 91 23.13 11.03 -8.52
CA LEU A 91 22.76 12.43 -8.30
C LEU A 91 23.96 13.28 -7.87
N LYS A 92 24.89 12.72 -7.07
CA LYS A 92 26.12 13.40 -6.67
C LYS A 92 27.00 13.77 -7.85
N LYS A 93 26.98 12.97 -8.93
CA LYS A 93 27.70 13.28 -10.18
C LYS A 93 27.01 14.36 -11.03
N LYS A 94 25.67 14.47 -10.90
CA LYS A 94 24.85 15.39 -11.72
C LYS A 94 24.65 16.75 -11.08
N CYS A 95 24.48 16.81 -9.76
CA CYS A 95 24.15 18.03 -9.02
C CYS A 95 25.43 18.61 -8.37
N THR A 96 25.75 19.85 -8.67
CA THR A 96 26.87 20.59 -8.06
C THR A 96 26.41 21.39 -6.85
N ASP A 97 25.15 21.86 -6.83
CA ASP A 97 24.58 22.57 -5.70
C ASP A 97 24.01 21.57 -4.64
N PRO A 98 24.42 21.71 -3.37
CA PRO A 98 23.91 20.86 -2.29
C PRO A 98 22.37 20.90 -2.11
N LYS A 99 21.74 22.07 -2.31
CA LYS A 99 20.27 22.20 -2.17
C LYS A 99 19.54 21.43 -3.26
N GLU A 100 20.01 21.57 -4.50
CA GLU A 100 19.47 20.82 -5.64
C GLU A 100 19.67 19.33 -5.44
N PHE A 101 20.84 18.89 -4.98
CA PHE A 101 21.14 17.51 -4.68
C PHE A 101 20.16 16.92 -3.64
N TYR A 102 19.97 17.57 -2.49
CA TYR A 102 19.08 17.05 -1.45
C TYR A 102 17.61 17.06 -1.89
N ALA A 103 17.18 18.02 -2.70
CA ALA A 103 15.85 18.04 -3.28
C ALA A 103 15.64 16.86 -4.26
N ALA A 104 16.58 16.63 -5.16
CA ALA A 104 16.57 15.52 -6.11
C ALA A 104 16.64 14.16 -5.39
N PHE A 105 17.48 14.04 -4.35
CA PHE A 105 17.57 12.80 -3.57
C PHE A 105 16.27 12.51 -2.79
N ARG A 106 15.59 13.55 -2.29
CA ARG A 106 14.25 13.38 -1.67
C ARG A 106 13.25 12.78 -2.66
N SER A 107 13.25 13.26 -3.90
CA SER A 107 12.40 12.71 -4.98
C SER A 107 12.77 11.25 -5.28
N ALA A 108 14.07 10.94 -5.37
CA ALA A 108 14.54 9.56 -5.57
C ALA A 108 14.17 8.62 -4.40
N VAL A 109 14.15 9.13 -3.17
CA VAL A 109 13.64 8.38 -2.01
C VAL A 109 12.17 8.04 -2.19
N ASP A 110 11.37 8.96 -2.70
CA ASP A 110 9.94 8.74 -2.94
C ASP A 110 9.71 7.68 -4.03
N GLU A 111 10.61 7.54 -4.99
CA GLU A 111 10.58 6.50 -6.01
C GLU A 111 10.99 5.12 -5.47
N VAL A 112 12.07 5.04 -4.68
CA VAL A 112 12.63 3.77 -4.18
C VAL A 112 11.88 3.26 -2.95
N ILE A 113 11.50 4.16 -2.04
CA ILE A 113 10.79 3.83 -0.81
C ILE A 113 9.30 4.09 -1.00
N VAL A 114 8.75 3.32 -1.89
CA VAL A 114 7.32 3.26 -2.00
C VAL A 114 6.79 2.39 -0.88
N THR A 115 5.99 2.96 0.00
CA THR A 115 5.25 2.18 1.00
C THR A 115 4.17 1.40 0.26
N PRO A 116 4.24 0.05 0.22
CA PRO A 116 3.21 -0.71 -0.46
C PRO A 116 1.87 -0.45 0.23
N VAL A 117 0.90 0.06 -0.50
CA VAL A 117 -0.47 0.20 -0.02
C VAL A 117 -1.17 -1.16 -0.13
N LYS A 118 -1.55 -1.73 1.00
CA LYS A 118 -2.29 -2.98 1.03
C LYS A 118 -3.78 -2.71 0.83
N ILE A 119 -4.32 -3.21 -0.27
CA ILE A 119 -5.75 -3.14 -0.57
C ILE A 119 -6.35 -4.53 -0.43
N SER A 120 -7.42 -4.66 0.36
CA SER A 120 -8.15 -5.92 0.52
C SER A 120 -9.51 -5.82 -0.15
N LEU A 121 -9.81 -6.78 -1.03
CA LEU A 121 -11.16 -6.98 -1.59
C LEU A 121 -11.93 -7.93 -0.66
N VAL A 122 -13.02 -7.48 -0.11
CA VAL A 122 -13.81 -8.19 0.90
C VAL A 122 -15.27 -8.25 0.46
N GLY A 123 -15.94 -9.36 0.71
CA GLY A 123 -17.35 -9.57 0.34
C GLY A 123 -17.70 -11.05 0.32
N TYR A 124 -18.97 -11.35 0.19
CA TYR A 124 -19.48 -12.73 0.20
C TYR A 124 -19.08 -13.53 -1.05
N GLY A 125 -19.32 -14.84 -1.03
CA GLY A 125 -19.07 -15.71 -2.18
C GLY A 125 -19.90 -15.30 -3.39
N GLY A 126 -19.31 -15.34 -4.59
CA GLY A 126 -20.02 -15.09 -5.85
C GLY A 126 -20.28 -13.62 -6.20
N VAL A 127 -19.90 -12.63 -5.36
CA VAL A 127 -20.13 -11.20 -5.64
C VAL A 127 -19.19 -10.63 -6.72
N GLY A 128 -18.15 -11.37 -7.13
CA GLY A 128 -17.27 -10.98 -8.23
C GLY A 128 -15.89 -10.46 -7.83
N LYS A 129 -15.41 -10.68 -6.60
CA LYS A 129 -14.06 -10.25 -6.14
C LYS A 129 -12.94 -10.71 -7.05
N THR A 130 -12.88 -12.02 -7.33
CA THR A 130 -11.88 -12.62 -8.23
C THR A 130 -11.99 -12.06 -9.65
N THR A 131 -13.21 -11.76 -10.11
CA THR A 131 -13.44 -11.17 -11.42
C THR A 131 -12.90 -9.74 -11.48
N ILE A 132 -13.15 -8.94 -10.43
CA ILE A 132 -12.59 -7.59 -10.28
C ILE A 132 -11.05 -7.65 -10.26
N LEU A 133 -10.46 -8.59 -9.51
CA LEU A 133 -9.00 -8.75 -9.47
C LEU A 133 -8.43 -9.04 -10.86
N LYS A 134 -9.03 -9.97 -11.60
CA LYS A 134 -8.62 -10.30 -12.97
C LYS A 134 -8.76 -9.10 -13.90
N LEU A 135 -9.86 -8.37 -13.77
CA LEU A 135 -10.08 -7.15 -14.55
C LEU A 135 -9.01 -6.09 -14.26
N ILE A 136 -8.65 -5.88 -12.99
CA ILE A 136 -7.56 -5.00 -12.59
C ILE A 136 -6.23 -5.43 -13.24
N ARG A 137 -5.92 -6.73 -13.25
CA ARG A 137 -4.72 -7.28 -13.90
C ARG A 137 -4.73 -7.18 -15.43
N GLY A 138 -5.86 -6.82 -16.04
CA GLY A 138 -6.05 -6.83 -17.51
C GLY A 138 -6.27 -8.23 -18.06
N GLU A 139 -6.60 -9.19 -17.23
CA GLU A 139 -6.94 -10.56 -17.61
C GLU A 139 -8.40 -10.64 -18.07
N THR A 140 -8.68 -11.60 -18.94
CA THR A 140 -10.07 -11.86 -19.37
C THR A 140 -10.90 -12.39 -18.20
N PRO A 141 -12.08 -11.82 -17.92
CA PRO A 141 -12.97 -12.32 -16.88
C PRO A 141 -13.34 -13.79 -17.12
N PRO A 142 -13.43 -14.60 -16.05
CA PRO A 142 -13.78 -16.01 -16.18
C PRO A 142 -15.24 -16.16 -16.66
N LYS A 143 -15.48 -17.08 -17.59
CA LYS A 143 -16.83 -17.38 -18.08
C LYS A 143 -17.67 -18.18 -17.08
N GLU A 144 -17.02 -18.90 -16.18
CA GLU A 144 -17.64 -19.75 -15.17
C GLU A 144 -17.17 -19.37 -13.77
N TYR A 145 -18.09 -19.42 -12.81
CA TYR A 145 -17.76 -19.23 -11.40
C TYR A 145 -17.00 -20.46 -10.86
N LYS A 146 -15.80 -20.21 -10.29
CA LYS A 146 -15.07 -21.19 -9.49
C LYS A 146 -14.80 -20.61 -8.10
N PRO A 147 -15.19 -21.29 -7.01
CA PRO A 147 -14.87 -20.83 -5.67
C PRO A 147 -13.37 -20.70 -5.48
N THR A 148 -12.91 -19.58 -4.94
CA THR A 148 -11.50 -19.36 -4.60
C THR A 148 -11.24 -20.00 -3.24
N LEU A 149 -10.30 -20.94 -3.18
CA LEU A 149 -9.98 -21.68 -1.95
C LEU A 149 -8.80 -21.12 -1.18
N ALA A 150 -8.04 -20.21 -1.79
CA ALA A 150 -6.87 -19.55 -1.18
C ALA A 150 -6.83 -18.07 -1.59
N PRO A 151 -6.26 -17.19 -0.73
CA PRO A 151 -6.12 -15.79 -1.08
C PRO A 151 -5.17 -15.62 -2.28
N GLU A 152 -5.61 -14.85 -3.28
CA GLU A 152 -4.78 -14.45 -4.40
C GLU A 152 -4.18 -13.05 -4.17
N VAL A 153 -2.91 -12.89 -4.49
CA VAL A 153 -2.19 -11.61 -4.38
C VAL A 153 -1.86 -11.09 -5.77
N ALA A 154 -2.23 -9.85 -6.06
CA ALA A 154 -1.81 -9.14 -7.26
C ALA A 154 -0.99 -7.91 -6.92
N THR A 155 0.02 -7.63 -7.74
CA THR A 155 0.76 -6.37 -7.71
C THR A 155 0.29 -5.50 -8.87
N LEU A 156 -0.08 -4.24 -8.59
CA LEU A 156 -0.64 -3.33 -9.59
C LEU A 156 0.42 -2.57 -10.42
N GLU A 157 1.72 -2.79 -10.17
CA GLU A 157 2.81 -2.12 -10.89
C GLU A 157 2.62 -2.19 -12.41
N SER A 158 2.32 -3.35 -12.93
CA SER A 158 2.14 -3.56 -14.37
C SER A 158 0.80 -3.09 -14.91
N ALA A 159 -0.20 -2.85 -14.06
CA ALA A 159 -1.53 -2.45 -14.49
C ALA A 159 -1.68 -0.93 -14.69
N MET A 160 -0.78 -0.14 -14.11
CA MET A 160 -0.79 1.33 -14.17
C MET A 160 0.22 1.94 -15.16
N GLU A 161 1.12 1.14 -15.74
CA GLU A 161 2.15 1.55 -16.70
C GLU A 161 1.62 1.97 -18.08
N GLY A 162 0.39 2.32 -18.24
CA GLY A 162 -0.15 2.71 -19.56
C GLY A 162 -1.06 3.92 -19.55
N THR A 163 -1.32 4.53 -18.43
CA THR A 163 -2.23 5.66 -18.33
C THR A 163 -1.59 6.86 -17.64
N VAL A 164 -0.98 7.73 -18.48
CA VAL A 164 -0.74 9.16 -18.26
C VAL A 164 0.26 9.53 -17.16
N GLU A 165 1.30 10.26 -17.65
CA GLU A 165 2.07 11.30 -16.94
C GLU A 165 2.18 11.16 -15.41
N THR A 166 3.32 10.60 -14.99
CA THR A 166 4.03 10.94 -13.76
C THR A 166 3.21 11.23 -12.50
N ALA A 167 2.57 10.22 -11.98
CA ALA A 167 2.52 10.07 -10.55
C ALA A 167 2.79 8.59 -10.30
N SER A 168 3.99 8.28 -9.85
CA SER A 168 4.33 6.98 -9.29
C SER A 168 3.40 6.74 -8.10
N VAL A 169 2.23 6.20 -8.36
CA VAL A 169 1.44 5.55 -7.34
C VAL A 169 2.22 4.29 -7.04
N GLY A 170 3.08 4.38 -6.05
CA GLY A 170 4.03 3.36 -5.72
C GLY A 170 3.47 1.96 -5.58
N ASN A 171 4.33 0.98 -5.42
CA ASN A 171 4.04 -0.45 -5.32
C ASN A 171 2.77 -0.75 -4.51
N VAL A 172 1.64 -0.87 -5.18
CA VAL A 172 0.35 -1.21 -4.57
C VAL A 172 0.17 -2.72 -4.65
N ARG A 173 0.13 -3.37 -3.49
CA ARG A 173 -0.18 -4.79 -3.41
C ARG A 173 -1.67 -4.97 -3.15
N VAL A 174 -2.41 -5.52 -4.09
CA VAL A 174 -3.82 -5.90 -3.90
C VAL A 174 -3.89 -7.34 -3.43
N VAL A 175 -4.46 -7.55 -2.26
CA VAL A 175 -4.71 -8.88 -1.70
C VAL A 175 -6.20 -9.16 -1.78
N VAL A 176 -6.57 -10.19 -2.52
CA VAL A 176 -7.97 -10.64 -2.63
C VAL A 176 -8.25 -11.71 -1.60
N TRP A 177 -9.24 -11.45 -0.79
CA TRP A 177 -9.75 -12.40 0.17
C TRP A 177 -11.12 -12.85 -0.30
N ASP A 178 -11.23 -14.09 -0.76
CA ASP A 178 -12.51 -14.71 -1.06
C ASP A 178 -13.05 -15.40 0.21
N PHE A 179 -14.00 -14.78 0.84
CA PHE A 179 -14.71 -15.42 1.93
C PHE A 179 -15.81 -16.31 1.33
N ALA A 180 -15.54 -17.60 1.23
CA ALA A 180 -16.62 -18.55 1.09
C ALA A 180 -17.59 -18.33 2.27
N GLY A 181 -18.81 -17.89 2.02
CA GLY A 181 -19.81 -17.34 2.93
C GLY A 181 -20.12 -18.08 4.24
N GLN A 182 -19.13 -18.60 4.88
CA GLN A 182 -19.23 -19.42 6.08
C GLN A 182 -18.83 -18.58 7.30
N GLU A 183 -19.77 -18.34 8.18
CA GLU A 183 -19.58 -17.67 9.47
C GLU A 183 -18.44 -18.27 10.32
N GLN A 184 -18.09 -19.52 10.09
CA GLN A 184 -16.98 -20.20 10.78
C GLN A 184 -15.61 -19.55 10.58
N PHE A 185 -15.42 -18.73 9.53
CA PHE A 185 -14.16 -18.02 9.27
C PHE A 185 -14.12 -16.59 9.84
N ARG A 186 -15.15 -16.17 10.58
CA ARG A 186 -15.25 -14.83 11.17
C ARG A 186 -14.00 -14.44 12.00
N ALA A 187 -13.45 -15.40 12.75
CA ALA A 187 -12.22 -15.15 13.53
C ALA A 187 -10.98 -14.88 12.66
N LEU A 188 -10.96 -15.43 11.44
CA LEU A 188 -9.85 -15.22 10.50
C LEU A 188 -9.94 -13.87 9.76
N TRP A 189 -11.12 -13.28 9.65
CA TRP A 189 -11.31 -12.01 8.95
C TRP A 189 -10.48 -10.89 9.57
N ASN A 190 -10.49 -10.79 10.92
CA ASN A 190 -9.67 -9.83 11.63
C ASN A 190 -8.16 -10.02 11.33
N LEU A 191 -7.68 -11.27 11.33
CA LEU A 191 -6.28 -11.58 11.01
C LEU A 191 -5.91 -11.16 9.58
N TRP A 192 -6.79 -11.40 8.63
CA TRP A 192 -6.54 -11.13 7.21
C TRP A 192 -6.58 -9.64 6.86
N MET A 193 -7.43 -8.86 7.53
CA MET A 193 -7.48 -7.40 7.35
C MET A 193 -6.34 -6.63 8.02
N ARG A 194 -5.57 -7.29 8.90
CA ARG A 194 -4.43 -6.63 9.56
C ARG A 194 -3.44 -6.07 8.54
N GLY A 195 -3.05 -4.82 8.74
CA GLY A 195 -2.12 -4.11 7.88
C GLY A 195 -2.72 -3.74 6.50
N SER A 196 -4.04 -3.79 6.32
CA SER A 196 -4.68 -3.18 5.17
C SER A 196 -4.82 -1.68 5.38
N ASP A 197 -4.51 -0.91 4.33
CA ASP A 197 -4.69 0.54 4.29
C ASP A 197 -6.06 0.90 3.71
N ILE A 198 -6.52 0.08 2.75
CA ILE A 198 -7.78 0.25 2.07
C ILE A 198 -8.53 -1.09 2.06
N VAL A 199 -9.81 -1.05 2.37
CA VAL A 199 -10.73 -2.16 2.17
C VAL A 199 -11.77 -1.77 1.12
N ILE A 200 -11.93 -2.62 0.13
CA ILE A 200 -12.97 -2.52 -0.89
C ILE A 200 -14.01 -3.58 -0.61
N LEU A 201 -15.18 -3.15 -0.17
CA LEU A 201 -16.34 -4.01 -0.01
C LEU A 201 -16.97 -4.26 -1.38
N VAL A 202 -17.17 -5.53 -1.73
CA VAL A 202 -17.82 -5.90 -2.98
C VAL A 202 -19.16 -6.55 -2.67
N THR A 203 -20.23 -6.01 -3.24
CA THR A 203 -21.58 -6.59 -3.23
C THR A 203 -22.04 -6.87 -4.67
N ASP A 204 -22.94 -7.82 -4.86
CA ASP A 204 -23.57 -8.10 -6.15
C ASP A 204 -24.79 -7.21 -6.45
N SER A 205 -24.99 -6.18 -5.61
CA SER A 205 -26.03 -5.18 -5.71
C SER A 205 -27.46 -5.68 -5.47
N THR A 206 -27.68 -6.95 -5.16
CA THR A 206 -28.99 -7.40 -4.68
C THR A 206 -29.25 -6.88 -3.28
N TYR A 207 -30.51 -6.56 -2.96
CA TYR A 207 -30.88 -6.06 -1.63
C TYR A 207 -30.39 -6.97 -0.49
N GLU A 208 -30.56 -8.28 -0.65
CA GLU A 208 -30.12 -9.27 0.34
C GLU A 208 -28.61 -9.20 0.57
N ASN A 209 -27.82 -9.14 -0.49
CA ASN A 209 -26.36 -9.10 -0.40
C ASN A 209 -25.86 -7.75 0.16
N VAL A 210 -26.50 -6.64 -0.20
CA VAL A 210 -26.21 -5.31 0.34
C VAL A 210 -26.42 -5.28 1.85
N MET A 211 -27.53 -5.86 2.36
CA MET A 211 -27.79 -5.95 3.80
C MET A 211 -26.75 -6.83 4.52
N LYS A 212 -26.35 -7.95 3.95
CA LYS A 212 -25.23 -8.76 4.47
C LYS A 212 -23.91 -7.98 4.46
N THR A 213 -23.65 -7.23 3.39
CA THR A 213 -22.45 -6.41 3.26
C THR A 213 -22.41 -5.29 4.30
N LYS A 214 -23.57 -4.72 4.69
CA LYS A 214 -23.66 -3.75 5.78
C LYS A 214 -23.17 -4.33 7.11
N PHE A 215 -23.62 -5.53 7.45
CA PHE A 215 -23.13 -6.22 8.64
C PHE A 215 -21.61 -6.43 8.61
N LEU A 216 -21.06 -6.80 7.47
CA LEU A 216 -19.62 -6.95 7.30
C LEU A 216 -18.87 -5.62 7.47
N LEU A 217 -19.43 -4.52 6.97
CA LEU A 217 -18.88 -3.17 7.15
C LEU A 217 -18.84 -2.78 8.64
N ASP A 218 -19.89 -3.08 9.40
CA ASP A 218 -19.95 -2.77 10.82
C ASP A 218 -18.86 -3.53 11.60
N LEU A 219 -18.61 -4.79 11.26
CA LEU A 219 -17.47 -5.54 11.80
C LEU A 219 -16.12 -4.92 11.46
N ILE A 220 -15.92 -4.47 10.22
CA ILE A 220 -14.68 -3.82 9.79
C ILE A 220 -14.45 -2.54 10.58
N ARG A 221 -15.48 -1.73 10.79
CA ARG A 221 -15.41 -0.50 11.58
C ARG A 221 -15.05 -0.77 13.04
N GLU A 222 -15.56 -1.85 13.62
CA GLU A 222 -15.24 -2.28 14.97
C GLU A 222 -13.77 -2.70 15.10
N TRP A 223 -13.26 -3.51 14.15
CA TRP A 223 -11.92 -4.08 14.23
C TRP A 223 -10.81 -3.15 13.77
N ALA A 224 -11.12 -2.26 12.83
CA ALA A 224 -10.13 -1.41 12.18
C ALA A 224 -10.73 -0.04 11.77
N PRO A 225 -11.07 0.80 12.75
CA PRO A 225 -11.75 2.08 12.52
C PRO A 225 -10.95 3.07 11.67
N HIS A 226 -9.64 2.89 11.57
CA HIS A 226 -8.72 3.74 10.80
C HIS A 226 -8.62 3.35 9.32
N ILE A 227 -9.14 2.19 8.92
CA ILE A 227 -9.04 1.73 7.54
C ILE A 227 -9.97 2.53 6.64
N LYS A 228 -9.46 2.99 5.50
CA LYS A 228 -10.30 3.57 4.44
C LYS A 228 -11.16 2.50 3.80
N VAL A 229 -12.48 2.66 3.84
CA VAL A 229 -13.43 1.73 3.23
C VAL A 229 -14.19 2.40 2.10
N ILE A 230 -14.22 1.75 0.93
CA ILE A 230 -15.11 2.07 -0.20
C ILE A 230 -15.90 0.82 -0.59
N ALA A 231 -16.97 0.97 -1.37
CA ALA A 231 -17.74 -0.15 -1.85
C ALA A 231 -17.80 -0.21 -3.38
N PHE A 232 -17.80 -1.43 -3.93
CA PHE A 232 -18.18 -1.70 -5.32
C PHE A 232 -19.54 -2.39 -5.32
N ALA A 233 -20.54 -1.69 -5.86
CA ALA A 233 -21.84 -2.23 -6.20
C ALA A 233 -21.70 -2.94 -7.56
N ASN A 234 -21.28 -4.21 -7.52
CA ASN A 234 -20.99 -4.98 -8.72
C ASN A 234 -22.26 -5.61 -9.31
N LYS A 235 -22.14 -6.12 -10.54
CA LYS A 235 -23.22 -6.73 -11.31
C LYS A 235 -24.39 -5.78 -11.60
N GLN A 236 -24.06 -4.53 -11.96
CA GLN A 236 -25.04 -3.52 -12.34
C GLN A 236 -25.78 -3.85 -13.65
N ASP A 237 -25.38 -4.91 -14.32
CA ASP A 237 -26.04 -5.52 -15.48
C ASP A 237 -27.26 -6.39 -15.13
N LEU A 238 -27.44 -6.71 -13.85
CA LEU A 238 -28.59 -7.52 -13.41
C LEU A 238 -29.85 -6.66 -13.24
N PRO A 239 -31.03 -7.18 -13.62
CA PRO A 239 -32.28 -6.43 -13.52
C PRO A 239 -32.68 -6.05 -12.08
N GLU A 240 -32.30 -6.87 -11.10
CA GLU A 240 -32.57 -6.68 -9.67
C GLU A 240 -31.49 -5.89 -8.96
N ALA A 241 -30.48 -5.41 -9.67
CA ALA A 241 -29.38 -4.65 -9.06
C ALA A 241 -29.87 -3.29 -8.53
N MET A 242 -29.63 -3.05 -7.25
CA MET A 242 -29.81 -1.73 -6.65
C MET A 242 -28.83 -0.74 -7.28
N LYS A 243 -29.27 0.50 -7.45
CA LYS A 243 -28.39 1.57 -7.94
C LYS A 243 -27.26 1.86 -6.94
N PRO A 244 -26.07 2.27 -7.41
CA PRO A 244 -24.95 2.58 -6.53
C PRO A 244 -25.26 3.62 -5.45
N GLU A 245 -26.17 4.57 -5.73
CA GLU A 245 -26.62 5.60 -4.80
C GLU A 245 -27.40 4.96 -3.64
N GLU A 246 -28.33 4.05 -3.95
CA GLU A 246 -29.13 3.33 -2.94
C GLU A 246 -28.25 2.44 -2.08
N VAL A 247 -27.26 1.75 -2.70
CA VAL A 247 -26.25 0.97 -1.98
C VAL A 247 -25.44 1.87 -1.05
N SER A 248 -25.04 3.07 -1.52
CA SER A 248 -24.30 4.05 -0.71
C SER A 248 -25.10 4.51 0.51
N GLU A 249 -26.39 4.77 0.37
CA GLU A 249 -27.29 5.17 1.47
C GLU A 249 -27.39 4.06 2.51
N ILE A 250 -27.59 2.81 2.10
CA ILE A 250 -27.70 1.67 3.02
C ILE A 250 -26.39 1.46 3.77
N LEU A 251 -25.26 1.48 3.06
CA LEU A 251 -23.95 1.22 3.65
C LEU A 251 -23.42 2.42 4.46
N GLY A 252 -23.86 3.62 4.16
CA GLY A 252 -23.31 4.86 4.74
C GLY A 252 -21.86 5.13 4.34
N ILE A 253 -21.44 4.59 3.20
CA ILE A 253 -20.14 4.84 2.53
C ILE A 253 -20.36 4.94 1.03
N LYS A 254 -19.42 5.56 0.33
CA LYS A 254 -19.51 5.68 -1.13
C LYS A 254 -19.40 4.32 -1.81
N ALA A 255 -20.42 3.94 -2.55
CA ALA A 255 -20.44 2.78 -3.42
C ALA A 255 -20.29 3.21 -4.90
N HIS A 256 -19.50 2.46 -5.65
CA HIS A 256 -19.27 2.69 -7.06
C HIS A 256 -19.86 1.53 -7.86
N GLY A 257 -20.69 1.84 -8.84
CA GLY A 257 -21.27 0.83 -9.72
C GLY A 257 -20.22 0.19 -10.61
N THR A 258 -20.23 -1.14 -10.70
CA THR A 258 -19.30 -1.89 -11.54
C THR A 258 -19.99 -3.05 -12.24
N ILE A 259 -19.46 -3.42 -13.42
CA ILE A 259 -19.78 -4.65 -14.13
C ILE A 259 -18.45 -5.35 -14.39
N ALA A 260 -18.03 -6.22 -13.45
CA ALA A 260 -16.69 -6.79 -13.47
C ALA A 260 -16.43 -7.73 -14.67
N ILE A 261 -17.47 -8.22 -15.33
CA ILE A 261 -17.36 -9.02 -16.54
C ILE A 261 -17.16 -8.18 -17.82
N ASP A 262 -17.36 -6.85 -17.74
CA ASP A 262 -17.15 -5.94 -18.87
C ASP A 262 -15.74 -5.31 -18.78
N PRO A 263 -14.85 -5.58 -19.75
CA PRO A 263 -13.49 -5.02 -19.76
C PRO A 263 -13.42 -3.49 -19.74
N SER A 264 -14.44 -2.78 -20.19
CA SER A 264 -14.48 -1.31 -20.18
C SER A 264 -14.43 -0.72 -18.76
N TYR A 265 -14.94 -1.45 -17.78
CA TYR A 265 -14.89 -1.05 -16.35
C TYR A 265 -13.50 -1.06 -15.75
N ARG A 266 -12.51 -1.68 -16.39
CA ARG A 266 -11.13 -1.68 -15.90
C ARG A 266 -10.62 -0.27 -15.64
N PHE A 267 -10.78 0.64 -16.58
CA PHE A 267 -10.30 2.02 -16.44
C PHE A 267 -11.02 2.76 -15.31
N ILE A 268 -12.32 2.54 -15.16
CA ILE A 268 -13.13 3.14 -14.08
C ILE A 268 -12.64 2.65 -12.72
N ILE A 269 -12.43 1.34 -12.57
CA ILE A 269 -11.93 0.73 -11.33
C ILE A 269 -10.54 1.26 -11.00
N LEU A 270 -9.62 1.31 -11.96
CA LEU A 270 -8.26 1.82 -11.75
C LEU A 270 -8.25 3.30 -11.35
N ASP A 271 -9.11 4.14 -11.93
CA ASP A 271 -9.24 5.55 -11.55
C ASP A 271 -9.76 5.71 -10.12
N ILE A 272 -10.76 4.92 -9.72
CA ILE A 272 -11.27 4.91 -8.34
C ILE A 272 -10.18 4.49 -7.37
N LEU A 273 -9.43 3.43 -7.68
CA LEU A 273 -8.33 2.95 -6.86
C LEU A 273 -7.24 4.02 -6.72
N LYS A 274 -6.81 4.63 -7.83
CA LYS A 274 -5.82 5.71 -7.84
C LYS A 274 -6.23 6.85 -6.91
N LYS A 275 -7.44 7.39 -7.07
CA LYS A 275 -7.97 8.47 -6.24
C LYS A 275 -8.04 8.09 -4.75
N THR A 276 -8.41 6.84 -4.46
CA THR A 276 -8.50 6.35 -3.08
C THR A 276 -7.11 6.22 -2.45
N ILE A 277 -6.14 5.68 -3.18
CA ILE A 277 -4.74 5.57 -2.75
C ILE A 277 -4.16 6.95 -2.48
N GLU A 278 -4.33 7.90 -3.41
CA GLU A 278 -3.87 9.28 -3.24
C GLU A 278 -4.46 9.95 -1.99
N SER A 279 -5.75 9.69 -1.70
CA SER A 279 -6.40 10.18 -0.46
C SER A 279 -5.72 9.63 0.78
N VAL A 280 -5.49 8.32 0.84
CA VAL A 280 -4.85 7.66 2.00
C VAL A 280 -3.42 8.16 2.19
N LEU A 281 -2.65 8.27 1.11
CA LEU A 281 -1.28 8.78 1.18
C LEU A 281 -1.23 10.25 1.67
N ARG A 282 -2.19 11.09 1.25
CA ARG A 282 -2.28 12.48 1.71
C ARG A 282 -2.73 12.57 3.18
N GLU A 283 -3.66 11.73 3.61
CA GLU A 283 -4.12 11.66 5.00
C GLU A 283 -2.99 11.16 5.91
N GLY A 284 -2.22 10.15 5.51
CA GLY A 284 -1.03 9.67 6.22
C GLY A 284 0.11 10.68 6.30
N ILE A 285 0.26 11.59 5.32
CA ILE A 285 1.25 12.67 5.35
C ILE A 285 0.82 13.82 6.28
N LYS A 286 -0.48 14.03 6.48
CA LYS A 286 -0.99 15.08 7.39
C LYS A 286 -0.89 14.69 8.85
N CYS A 287 -0.81 13.40 9.17
CA CYS A 287 -0.65 12.89 10.54
C CYS A 287 0.83 12.65 10.92
N ALA A 288 1.76 12.84 9.99
CA ALA A 288 3.21 12.79 10.20
C ALA A 288 3.81 14.18 10.18
#